data_97b112d6814f426be9eabffc942dc24d
#
_entry.id   97b112d6814f426be9eabffc942dc24d
#
_cell.length_a   1.000
_cell.length_b   1.000
_cell.length_c   1.000
_cell.angle_alpha   90.00
_cell.angle_beta   90.00
_cell.angle_gamma   90.00
#
_symmetry.space_group_name_H-M   'P 1'
#
loop_
_entity.id
_entity.type
_entity.pdbx_description
1 polymer ?
#
loop_
_entity_poly.entity_id
_entity_poly.type
_entity_poly.pdbx_seq_one_letter_code
_entity_poly.pdbx_strand_id
1 'polypeptide(L)'
;MNFGESTFKLSDFIQNDGYIEEPVQLLYHINLGWPFLAPGTTLKTSCNEMLGCIDSAKGADPSVMPEPTPKDIEQVWDFNAPAGLQWAQMRNENAAGRGPLSMKIEWDGKQLPHFMQWRNACEALYVQGLEPSTTGLKGREGDDSHAGPSPMLSPGDSRQFDLNFIFESGK
;
A
#
# COMPACT_ATOMS: atom_id res chain seq x y z
N MET A 1 11.04 -2.16 -17.45
CA MET A 1 11.12 -0.68 -17.51
C MET A 1 11.86 -0.32 -18.78
N ASN A 2 11.25 0.46 -19.66
CA ASN A 2 11.90 0.96 -20.86
C ASN A 2 12.49 2.35 -20.59
N PHE A 3 13.58 2.67 -21.27
CA PHE A 3 14.21 3.98 -21.09
C PHE A 3 13.27 5.10 -21.59
N GLY A 4 13.06 6.11 -20.76
CA GLY A 4 12.17 7.24 -21.07
C GLY A 4 10.69 7.03 -20.68
N GLU A 5 10.31 5.86 -20.18
CA GLU A 5 8.98 5.62 -19.62
C GLU A 5 8.93 6.02 -18.13
N SER A 6 7.80 6.60 -17.73
CA SER A 6 7.50 6.93 -16.33
C SER A 6 6.72 5.81 -15.60
N THR A 7 6.82 4.59 -16.13
CA THR A 7 6.13 3.42 -15.57
C THR A 7 7.08 2.23 -15.44
N PHE A 8 6.84 1.39 -14.45
CA PHE A 8 7.45 0.06 -14.38
C PHE A 8 6.49 -0.95 -13.77
N LYS A 9 6.71 -2.21 -14.12
CA LYS A 9 5.97 -3.35 -13.57
C LYS A 9 6.89 -4.16 -12.66
N LEU A 10 6.38 -4.52 -11.48
CA LEU A 10 6.93 -5.56 -10.61
C LEU A 10 6.08 -6.82 -10.78
N SER A 11 6.74 -7.96 -10.96
CA SER A 11 6.09 -9.27 -11.01
C SER A 11 6.86 -10.22 -10.12
N ASP A 12 6.23 -10.69 -9.06
CA ASP A 12 6.81 -11.64 -8.12
C ASP A 12 6.15 -13.00 -8.24
N PHE A 13 6.94 -14.02 -7.99
CA PHE A 13 6.52 -15.40 -8.03
C PHE A 13 6.85 -16.06 -6.68
N ILE A 14 5.83 -16.55 -5.98
CA ILE A 14 6.00 -17.26 -4.71
C ILE A 14 5.62 -18.70 -4.93
N GLN A 15 6.53 -19.61 -4.57
CA GLN A 15 6.33 -21.06 -4.67
C GLN A 15 6.49 -21.70 -3.28
N ASN A 16 5.66 -22.69 -3.00
CA ASN A 16 5.80 -23.52 -1.82
C ASN A 16 6.73 -24.71 -2.11
N ASP A 17 8.00 -24.59 -1.73
CA ASP A 17 9.00 -25.66 -1.86
C ASP A 17 9.01 -26.62 -0.65
N GLY A 18 8.07 -26.45 0.28
CA GLY A 18 7.91 -27.29 1.46
C GLY A 18 7.14 -28.59 1.18
N TYR A 19 6.80 -29.29 2.25
CA TYR A 19 6.11 -30.60 2.22
C TYR A 19 4.67 -30.53 2.73
N ILE A 20 4.23 -29.38 3.23
CA ILE A 20 2.88 -29.16 3.75
C ILE A 20 2.29 -27.90 3.08
N GLU A 21 0.98 -27.78 3.13
CA GLU A 21 0.27 -26.60 2.67
C GLU A 21 0.57 -25.41 3.58
N GLU A 22 0.91 -24.25 2.99
CA GLU A 22 1.29 -23.03 3.72
C GLU A 22 0.49 -21.82 3.26
N PRO A 23 0.13 -20.89 4.18
CA PRO A 23 -0.51 -19.64 3.80
C PRO A 23 0.49 -18.68 3.16
N VAL A 24 0.07 -18.00 2.11
CA VAL A 24 0.81 -16.89 1.52
C VAL A 24 0.44 -15.60 2.25
N GLN A 25 1.37 -15.08 3.02
CA GLN A 25 1.24 -13.79 3.68
C GLN A 25 2.26 -12.82 3.11
N LEU A 26 1.81 -12.05 2.14
CA LEU A 26 2.61 -11.08 1.41
C LEU A 26 2.06 -9.68 1.64
N LEU A 27 2.94 -8.77 1.99
CA LEU A 27 2.67 -7.36 2.08
C LEU A 27 3.74 -6.61 1.28
N TYR A 28 3.33 -5.83 0.32
CA TYR A 28 4.21 -4.87 -0.36
C TYR A 28 4.25 -3.58 0.44
N HIS A 29 5.43 -3.20 0.91
CA HIS A 29 5.61 -2.03 1.75
C HIS A 29 6.31 -0.91 0.96
N ILE A 30 5.53 -0.09 0.24
CA ILE A 30 6.03 0.95 -0.66
C ILE A 30 6.08 2.26 0.09
N ASN A 31 7.26 2.63 0.57
CA ASN A 31 7.46 3.85 1.36
C ASN A 31 7.75 5.06 0.48
N LEU A 32 6.98 6.10 0.71
CA LEU A 32 7.20 7.43 0.15
C LEU A 32 7.67 8.37 1.26
N GLY A 33 8.62 9.22 0.95
CA GLY A 33 9.22 10.17 1.89
C GLY A 33 9.60 11.48 1.20
N TRP A 34 10.37 12.32 1.92
CA TRP A 34 10.93 13.52 1.33
C TRP A 34 11.89 13.16 0.16
N PRO A 35 11.92 13.93 -0.96
CA PRO A 35 11.27 15.22 -1.17
C PRO A 35 9.87 15.13 -1.81
N PHE A 36 9.31 13.92 -1.98
CA PHE A 36 7.98 13.75 -2.55
C PHE A 36 6.89 14.14 -1.55
N LEU A 37 6.98 13.69 -0.30
CA LEU A 37 6.00 14.03 0.73
C LEU A 37 6.25 15.41 1.34
N ALA A 38 5.15 16.11 1.57
CA ALA A 38 5.06 17.35 2.34
C ALA A 38 3.66 17.43 2.97
N PRO A 39 3.44 18.28 3.97
CA PRO A 39 2.10 18.60 4.44
C PRO A 39 1.16 18.95 3.27
N GLY A 40 -0.06 18.41 3.30
CA GLY A 40 -1.02 18.58 2.22
C GLY A 40 -0.84 17.63 1.02
N THR A 41 0.18 16.76 0.98
CA THR A 41 0.24 15.66 0.00
C THR A 41 -0.99 14.78 0.18
N THR A 42 -1.72 14.52 -0.92
CA THR A 42 -3.00 13.80 -0.89
C THR A 42 -2.85 12.35 -1.33
N LEU A 43 -3.66 11.48 -0.72
CA LEU A 43 -3.88 10.10 -1.16
C LEU A 43 -5.28 9.97 -1.74
N LYS A 44 -5.39 9.37 -2.92
CA LYS A 44 -6.64 8.88 -3.51
C LYS A 44 -6.51 7.40 -3.80
N THR A 45 -7.60 6.66 -3.63
CA THR A 45 -7.61 5.21 -3.87
C THR A 45 -8.97 4.76 -4.37
N SER A 46 -8.98 3.63 -5.09
CA SER A 46 -10.22 2.92 -5.43
C SER A 46 -10.78 2.11 -4.25
N CYS A 47 -9.96 1.87 -3.21
CA CYS A 47 -10.33 1.11 -2.02
C CYS A 47 -11.04 2.04 -1.02
N ASN A 48 -12.38 2.08 -1.04
CA ASN A 48 -13.16 3.06 -0.27
C ASN A 48 -13.80 2.48 1.00
N GLU A 49 -13.78 1.17 1.17
CA GLU A 49 -14.34 0.50 2.35
C GLU A 49 -13.24 0.26 3.38
N MET A 50 -13.27 1.01 4.47
CA MET A 50 -12.35 0.82 5.60
C MET A 50 -12.80 -0.40 6.42
N LEU A 51 -11.94 -1.40 6.52
CA LEU A 51 -12.15 -2.61 7.33
C LEU A 51 -11.75 -2.39 8.79
N GLY A 52 -10.73 -1.55 9.03
CA GLY A 52 -10.25 -1.26 10.35
C GLY A 52 -9.09 -0.28 10.39
N CYS A 53 -8.70 0.08 11.60
CA CYS A 53 -7.48 0.85 11.86
C CYS A 53 -6.96 0.57 13.28
N ILE A 54 -5.68 0.86 13.51
CA ILE A 54 -5.13 0.82 14.88
C ILE A 54 -5.60 2.03 15.70
N ASP A 55 -5.50 1.95 17.04
CA ASP A 55 -6.05 2.98 17.94
C ASP A 55 -5.49 4.38 17.67
N SER A 56 -4.21 4.50 17.36
CA SER A 56 -3.55 5.78 17.06
C SER A 56 -4.00 6.43 15.73
N ALA A 57 -4.66 5.66 14.87
CA ALA A 57 -5.20 6.15 13.59
C ALA A 57 -6.67 6.61 13.70
N LYS A 58 -7.36 6.30 14.81
CA LYS A 58 -8.77 6.67 15.01
C LYS A 58 -8.97 8.18 14.97
N GLY A 59 -9.89 8.62 14.12
CA GLY A 59 -10.24 10.03 13.96
C GLY A 59 -9.25 10.86 13.13
N ALA A 60 -8.15 10.27 12.67
CA ALA A 60 -7.25 10.93 11.72
C ALA A 60 -7.73 10.73 10.28
N ASP A 61 -7.48 11.73 9.44
CA ASP A 61 -7.80 11.64 8.00
C ASP A 61 -6.70 10.89 7.27
N PRO A 62 -6.99 9.71 6.68
CA PRO A 62 -6.00 8.96 5.92
C PRO A 62 -5.66 9.59 4.56
N SER A 63 -6.50 10.48 4.03
CA SER A 63 -6.41 10.99 2.66
C SER A 63 -5.41 12.14 2.46
N VAL A 64 -4.85 12.69 3.54
CA VAL A 64 -3.93 13.83 3.47
C VAL A 64 -2.81 13.72 4.50
N MET A 65 -1.60 14.04 4.07
CA MET A 65 -0.44 14.14 4.98
C MET A 65 -0.58 15.36 5.89
N PRO A 66 -0.56 15.17 7.23
CA PRO A 66 -0.66 16.27 8.18
C PRO A 66 0.66 17.05 8.29
N GLU A 67 0.66 18.13 9.07
CA GLU A 67 1.90 18.77 9.51
C GLU A 67 2.76 17.77 10.32
N PRO A 68 4.10 17.87 10.24
CA PRO A 68 4.98 17.05 11.04
C PRO A 68 4.75 17.26 12.55
N THR A 69 4.88 16.20 13.31
CA THR A 69 4.78 16.23 14.77
C THR A 69 6.09 15.80 15.42
N PRO A 70 6.42 16.31 16.62
CA PRO A 70 7.61 15.86 17.35
C PRO A 70 7.47 14.43 17.92
N LYS A 71 6.27 13.85 17.86
CA LYS A 71 5.99 12.53 18.38
C LYS A 71 6.07 11.49 17.27
N ASP A 72 6.73 10.39 17.57
CA ASP A 72 6.73 9.18 16.76
C ASP A 72 5.42 8.42 17.03
N ILE A 73 4.46 8.56 16.10
CA ILE A 73 3.14 7.94 16.20
C ILE A 73 2.85 7.24 14.87
N GLU A 74 2.83 5.93 14.90
CA GLU A 74 2.37 5.13 13.78
C GLU A 74 0.85 5.19 13.67
N GLN A 75 0.38 5.26 12.44
CA GLN A 75 -1.04 5.17 12.09
C GLN A 75 -1.20 4.16 10.97
N VAL A 76 -2.13 3.21 11.13
CA VAL A 76 -2.41 2.19 10.11
C VAL A 76 -3.89 2.09 9.88
N TRP A 77 -4.28 2.06 8.63
CA TRP A 77 -5.65 1.80 8.16
C TRP A 77 -5.62 0.61 7.20
N ASP A 78 -6.67 -0.19 7.24
CA ASP A 78 -6.89 -1.32 6.35
C ASP A 78 -8.18 -1.11 5.56
N PHE A 79 -8.08 -1.24 4.24
CA PHE A 79 -9.18 -1.05 3.31
C PHE A 79 -9.41 -2.32 2.48
N ASN A 80 -10.67 -2.61 2.20
CA ASN A 80 -11.04 -3.65 1.25
C ASN A 80 -10.58 -3.28 -0.16
N ALA A 81 -9.89 -4.21 -0.82
CA ALA A 81 -9.49 -4.12 -2.22
C ALA A 81 -10.25 -5.20 -3.02
N PRO A 82 -11.48 -4.92 -3.51
CA PRO A 82 -12.28 -5.91 -4.19
C PRO A 82 -11.62 -6.42 -5.48
N ALA A 83 -12.01 -7.63 -5.92
CA ALA A 83 -11.46 -8.25 -7.13
C ALA A 83 -11.56 -7.32 -8.34
N GLY A 84 -10.51 -7.32 -9.16
CA GLY A 84 -10.33 -6.46 -10.32
C GLY A 84 -9.28 -5.38 -10.08
N LEU A 85 -9.13 -4.47 -11.04
CA LEU A 85 -8.13 -3.41 -10.97
C LEU A 85 -8.38 -2.47 -9.80
N GLN A 86 -7.40 -2.44 -8.87
CA GLN A 86 -7.33 -1.51 -7.77
C GLN A 86 -6.14 -0.56 -7.96
N TRP A 87 -6.21 0.60 -7.31
CA TRP A 87 -5.15 1.58 -7.37
C TRP A 87 -5.12 2.48 -6.13
N ALA A 88 -3.92 2.99 -5.83
CA ALA A 88 -3.70 4.06 -4.87
C ALA A 88 -2.71 5.07 -5.47
N GLN A 89 -2.99 6.37 -5.32
CA GLN A 89 -2.19 7.45 -5.85
C GLN A 89 -1.90 8.50 -4.79
N MET A 90 -0.62 8.75 -4.55
CA MET A 90 -0.16 9.92 -3.80
C MET A 90 0.16 11.05 -4.77
N ARG A 91 -0.24 12.28 -4.42
CA ARG A 91 0.02 13.49 -5.21
C ARG A 91 0.43 14.65 -4.33
N ASN A 92 1.57 15.25 -4.65
CA ASN A 92 2.05 16.51 -4.11
C ASN A 92 2.00 17.58 -5.20
N GLU A 93 1.31 18.69 -4.94
CA GLU A 93 1.15 19.78 -5.93
C GLU A 93 2.42 20.61 -6.12
N ASN A 94 3.39 20.52 -5.20
CA ASN A 94 4.64 21.26 -5.29
C ASN A 94 5.82 20.46 -4.71
N ALA A 95 6.09 19.28 -5.26
CA ALA A 95 7.16 18.40 -4.78
C ALA A 95 8.53 19.09 -4.88
N ALA A 96 9.17 19.32 -3.74
CA ALA A 96 10.46 20.02 -3.63
C ALA A 96 10.54 21.38 -4.36
N GLY A 97 9.42 22.10 -4.49
CA GLY A 97 9.36 23.38 -5.20
C GLY A 97 9.41 23.28 -6.74
N ARG A 98 9.26 22.05 -7.30
CA ARG A 98 9.38 21.79 -8.75
C ARG A 98 8.05 21.57 -9.45
N GLY A 99 6.93 21.78 -8.75
CA GLY A 99 5.59 21.56 -9.27
C GLY A 99 5.01 20.19 -8.93
N PRO A 100 3.85 19.85 -9.52
CA PRO A 100 3.13 18.66 -9.15
C PRO A 100 3.86 17.37 -9.56
N LEU A 101 3.84 16.41 -8.63
CA LEU A 101 4.35 15.05 -8.83
C LEU A 101 3.36 14.06 -8.22
N SER A 102 3.04 13.00 -8.94
CA SER A 102 2.26 11.89 -8.42
C SER A 102 2.94 10.54 -8.65
N MET A 103 2.66 9.63 -7.75
CA MET A 103 2.97 8.21 -7.89
C MET A 103 1.70 7.41 -7.65
N LYS A 104 1.36 6.57 -8.61
CA LYS A 104 0.23 5.65 -8.54
C LYS A 104 0.75 4.22 -8.59
N ILE A 105 0.18 3.36 -7.74
CA ILE A 105 0.32 1.91 -7.82
C ILE A 105 -0.99 1.31 -8.28
N GLU A 106 -0.92 0.25 -9.08
CA GLU A 106 -2.07 -0.52 -9.54
C GLU A 106 -1.80 -2.01 -9.32
N TRP A 107 -2.85 -2.74 -8.92
CA TRP A 107 -2.80 -4.19 -8.69
C TRP A 107 -4.17 -4.83 -8.94
N ASP A 108 -4.23 -6.16 -8.97
CA ASP A 108 -5.49 -6.89 -8.95
C ASP A 108 -5.89 -7.23 -7.52
N GLY A 109 -7.05 -6.72 -7.08
CA GLY A 109 -7.60 -7.03 -5.75
C GLY A 109 -7.89 -8.53 -5.54
N LYS A 110 -7.99 -9.34 -6.60
CA LYS A 110 -8.04 -10.80 -6.47
C LYS A 110 -6.71 -11.38 -5.99
N GLN A 111 -5.59 -10.75 -6.34
CA GLN A 111 -4.26 -11.16 -5.87
C GLN A 111 -3.97 -10.61 -4.47
N LEU A 112 -4.30 -9.35 -4.24
CA LEU A 112 -4.03 -8.60 -3.01
C LEU A 112 -5.33 -7.91 -2.53
N PRO A 113 -6.16 -8.63 -1.75
CA PRO A 113 -7.50 -8.17 -1.39
C PRO A 113 -7.54 -7.10 -0.29
N HIS A 114 -6.41 -6.76 0.29
CA HIS A 114 -6.26 -5.66 1.25
C HIS A 114 -5.39 -4.55 0.69
N PHE A 115 -5.70 -3.32 1.07
CA PHE A 115 -4.84 -2.17 0.92
C PHE A 115 -4.60 -1.55 2.29
N MET A 116 -3.43 -1.77 2.84
CA MET A 116 -3.03 -1.09 4.07
C MET A 116 -2.30 0.21 3.75
N GLN A 117 -2.59 1.20 4.56
CA GLN A 117 -1.92 2.48 4.56
C GLN A 117 -1.24 2.66 5.91
N TRP A 118 0.07 2.75 5.90
CA TRP A 118 0.88 3.06 7.08
C TRP A 118 1.39 4.49 6.98
N ARG A 119 1.31 5.24 8.08
CA ARG A 119 1.81 6.61 8.13
C ARG A 119 2.56 6.86 9.43
N ASN A 120 3.70 7.55 9.31
CA ASN A 120 4.38 8.18 10.42
C ASN A 120 4.77 9.60 10.02
N ALA A 121 4.13 10.59 10.65
CA ALA A 121 4.34 12.01 10.38
C ALA A 121 5.26 12.68 11.40
N CYS A 122 6.19 11.94 12.00
CA CYS A 122 7.20 12.47 12.90
C CYS A 122 8.21 13.36 12.14
N GLU A 123 8.69 14.44 12.78
CA GLU A 123 9.69 15.34 12.20
C GLU A 123 10.96 14.61 11.73
N ALA A 124 11.36 13.53 12.43
CA ALA A 124 12.52 12.71 12.07
C ALA A 124 12.21 11.56 11.10
N LEU A 125 10.92 11.24 10.87
CA LEU A 125 10.47 10.09 10.07
C LEU A 125 9.16 10.44 9.36
N TYR A 126 9.20 11.32 8.39
CA TYR A 126 8.03 11.75 7.64
C TYR A 126 7.80 10.84 6.43
N VAL A 127 6.96 9.82 6.61
CA VAL A 127 6.80 8.71 5.65
C VAL A 127 5.35 8.27 5.54
N GLN A 128 4.99 7.80 4.35
CA GLN A 128 3.72 7.15 4.02
C GLN A 128 3.98 5.84 3.29
N GLY A 129 3.50 4.73 3.84
CA GLY A 129 3.45 3.42 3.20
C GLY A 129 2.16 3.24 2.40
N LEU A 130 2.27 2.68 1.20
CA LEU A 130 1.17 2.14 0.39
C LEU A 130 1.37 0.64 0.30
N GLU A 131 0.43 -0.16 0.83
CA GLU A 131 0.71 -1.54 1.19
C GLU A 131 -0.39 -2.50 0.71
N PRO A 132 -0.46 -2.80 -0.60
CA PRO A 132 -1.27 -3.92 -1.09
C PRO A 132 -0.82 -5.24 -0.45
N SER A 133 -1.78 -6.03 0.06
CA SER A 133 -1.49 -7.20 0.89
C SER A 133 -2.46 -8.35 0.65
N THR A 134 -2.00 -9.57 0.96
CA THR A 134 -2.86 -10.77 0.99
C THR A 134 -3.65 -10.89 2.28
N THR A 135 -3.29 -10.13 3.34
CA THR A 135 -3.90 -10.20 4.67
C THR A 135 -4.07 -8.79 5.24
N GLY A 136 -5.06 -8.61 6.11
CA GLY A 136 -5.29 -7.36 6.83
C GLY A 136 -4.44 -7.17 8.08
N LEU A 137 -4.83 -6.20 8.92
CA LEU A 137 -4.10 -5.71 10.10
C LEU A 137 -3.65 -6.80 11.09
N LYS A 138 -4.38 -7.90 11.21
CA LYS A 138 -4.06 -8.97 12.15
C LYS A 138 -3.06 -9.97 11.62
N GLY A 139 -2.75 -9.90 10.32
CA GLY A 139 -1.80 -10.81 9.69
C GLY A 139 -2.14 -12.28 9.97
N ARG A 140 -1.15 -13.03 10.46
CA ARG A 140 -1.24 -14.47 10.71
C ARG A 140 -2.22 -14.87 11.83
N GLU A 141 -2.52 -13.97 12.75
CA GLU A 141 -3.36 -14.22 13.93
C GLU A 141 -4.84 -13.87 13.71
N GLY A 142 -5.17 -13.31 12.55
CA GLY A 142 -6.51 -12.82 12.23
C GLY A 142 -7.33 -13.76 11.39
N ASP A 143 -8.51 -14.13 11.87
CA ASP A 143 -9.62 -14.53 11.03
C ASP A 143 -10.25 -13.25 10.46
N ASP A 144 -9.66 -12.76 9.37
CA ASP A 144 -10.22 -11.59 8.66
C ASP A 144 -11.43 -12.03 7.84
N SER A 145 -12.55 -12.15 8.53
CA SER A 145 -13.85 -12.54 7.96
C SER A 145 -14.32 -11.66 6.79
N HIS A 146 -13.69 -10.49 6.57
CA HIS A 146 -14.06 -9.55 5.50
C HIS A 146 -13.34 -9.84 4.17
N ALA A 147 -12.10 -10.32 4.19
CA ALA A 147 -11.33 -10.63 2.98
C ALA A 147 -11.09 -12.14 2.77
N GLY A 148 -11.57 -12.95 3.68
CA GLY A 148 -11.35 -14.40 3.65
C GLY A 148 -9.98 -14.81 4.20
N PRO A 149 -9.74 -16.12 4.28
CA PRO A 149 -8.46 -16.64 4.76
C PRO A 149 -7.34 -16.31 3.80
N SER A 150 -6.11 -16.20 4.33
CA SER A 150 -4.90 -16.10 3.50
C SER A 150 -4.91 -17.16 2.40
N PRO A 151 -4.54 -16.83 1.17
CA PRO A 151 -4.44 -17.82 0.11
C PRO A 151 -3.45 -18.91 0.51
N MET A 152 -3.87 -20.17 0.38
CA MET A 152 -3.03 -21.33 0.67
C MET A 152 -2.31 -21.80 -0.59
N LEU A 153 -1.08 -22.31 -0.42
CA LEU A 153 -0.31 -22.99 -1.46
C LEU A 153 0.02 -24.41 -1.00
N SER A 154 -0.40 -25.39 -1.80
CA SER A 154 0.03 -26.78 -1.64
C SER A 154 1.51 -26.94 -2.01
N PRO A 155 2.20 -28.02 -1.57
CA PRO A 155 3.56 -28.30 -1.98
C PRO A 155 3.70 -28.31 -3.52
N GLY A 156 4.66 -27.54 -4.02
CA GLY A 156 4.92 -27.37 -5.46
C GLY A 156 4.06 -26.34 -6.17
N ASP A 157 2.98 -25.86 -5.54
CA ASP A 157 2.16 -24.79 -6.11
C ASP A 157 2.86 -23.44 -6.05
N SER A 158 2.46 -22.55 -6.95
CA SER A 158 2.99 -21.20 -7.03
C SER A 158 1.89 -20.17 -7.29
N ARG A 159 2.17 -18.93 -6.93
CA ARG A 159 1.29 -17.77 -7.16
C ARG A 159 2.09 -16.58 -7.64
N GLN A 160 1.56 -15.88 -8.64
CA GLN A 160 2.12 -14.63 -9.15
C GLN A 160 1.38 -13.44 -8.56
N PHE A 161 2.14 -12.37 -8.32
CA PHE A 161 1.67 -11.07 -7.87
C PHE A 161 2.25 -9.98 -8.77
N ASP A 162 1.39 -9.07 -9.23
CA ASP A 162 1.77 -8.03 -10.17
C ASP A 162 1.39 -6.65 -9.62
N LEU A 163 2.33 -5.70 -9.67
CA LEU A 163 2.10 -4.29 -9.40
C LEU A 163 2.60 -3.44 -10.56
N ASN A 164 1.82 -2.42 -10.94
CA ASN A 164 2.26 -1.39 -11.87
C ASN A 164 2.53 -0.09 -11.09
N PHE A 165 3.64 0.56 -11.38
CA PHE A 165 4.02 1.85 -10.83
C PHE A 165 3.98 2.89 -11.94
N ILE A 166 3.30 4.00 -11.69
CA ILE A 166 3.09 5.08 -12.66
C ILE A 166 3.47 6.39 -11.99
N PHE A 167 4.40 7.13 -12.61
CA PHE A 167 4.85 8.43 -12.14
C PHE A 167 4.41 9.51 -13.12
N GLU A 168 3.84 10.60 -12.61
CA GLU A 168 3.41 11.72 -13.42
C GLU A 168 3.94 13.01 -12.82
N SER A 169 4.61 13.80 -13.64
CA SER A 169 4.99 15.18 -13.31
C SER A 169 4.12 16.15 -14.10
N GLY A 170 3.61 17.17 -13.44
CA GLY A 170 2.95 18.27 -14.14
C GLY A 170 3.97 19.04 -15.01
N LYS A 171 3.50 19.47 -16.18
CA LYS A 171 4.23 20.45 -16.99
C LYS A 171 3.96 21.85 -16.45
#